data_b3f372fd836e628b6836a897390488ee
#
_entry.id   b3f372fd836e628b6836a897390488ee
#
_cell.length_a   1.000
_cell.length_b   1.000
_cell.length_c   1.000
_cell.angle_alpha   90.00
_cell.angle_beta   90.00
_cell.angle_gamma   90.00
#
_symmetry.space_group_name_H-M   'P 1'
#
loop_
_entity.id
_entity.type
_entity.pdbx_description
1 polymer ?
#
loop_
_entity_poly.entity_id
_entity_poly.type
_entity_poly.pdbx_seq_one_letter_code
_entity_poly.pdbx_strand_id
1 'polypeptide(L)'
;FMALLSGIGDQMGTLIQGPSGSNAFAVSPNATGDGSTVVLINPHNPVNPSPITWYEAGVQSREGWVAHGGLFPGTATLALGVTPTTAWGHTLNFPRRTDVYRLEVDGDRYLYDGAWREFLKKRVWLKLGLLGGRFVVPIPRTLRWSIHGPVVTGKDGLAYALRAPALRDAGAPGQWLAMNKARDFATFRRAVSGN
;
A
#
# COMPACT_ATOMS: atom_id res chain seq x y z
N PHE A 1 21.05 2.82 -3.69
CA PHE A 1 19.82 3.47 -3.18
C PHE A 1 19.13 4.28 -4.27
N MET A 2 19.87 5.05 -5.08
CA MET A 2 19.31 5.70 -6.29
C MET A 2 18.73 4.65 -7.26
N ALA A 3 19.40 3.52 -7.46
CA ALA A 3 18.88 2.37 -8.21
C ALA A 3 17.64 1.72 -7.54
N LEU A 4 17.57 1.71 -6.20
CA LEU A 4 16.40 1.19 -5.48
C LEU A 4 15.20 2.14 -5.62
N LEU A 5 15.41 3.45 -5.57
CA LEU A 5 14.34 4.43 -5.78
C LEU A 5 13.95 4.56 -7.25
N SER A 6 14.91 4.42 -8.19
CA SER A 6 14.56 4.29 -9.61
C SER A 6 13.84 2.98 -9.88
N GLY A 7 14.27 1.87 -9.25
CA GLY A 7 13.59 0.58 -9.34
C GLY A 7 12.18 0.60 -8.74
N ILE A 8 11.97 1.29 -7.61
CA ILE A 8 10.62 1.50 -7.05
C ILE A 8 9.82 2.44 -7.95
N GLY A 9 10.43 3.49 -8.51
CA GLY A 9 9.78 4.38 -9.48
C GLY A 9 9.44 3.67 -10.78
N ASP A 10 10.35 2.85 -11.30
CA ASP A 10 10.14 2.05 -12.51
C ASP A 10 9.15 0.91 -12.24
N GLN A 11 9.17 0.28 -11.07
CA GLN A 11 8.16 -0.71 -10.66
C GLN A 11 6.79 -0.07 -10.41
N MET A 12 6.73 1.09 -9.79
CA MET A 12 5.47 1.85 -9.68
C MET A 12 5.00 2.34 -11.05
N GLY A 13 5.91 2.75 -11.93
CA GLY A 13 5.62 3.09 -13.32
C GLY A 13 5.09 1.90 -14.11
N THR A 14 5.66 0.72 -13.93
CA THR A 14 5.22 -0.54 -14.56
C THR A 14 3.88 -1.01 -13.97
N LEU A 15 3.65 -0.82 -12.67
CA LEU A 15 2.35 -1.07 -12.01
C LEU A 15 1.25 -0.12 -12.49
N ILE A 16 1.63 1.07 -12.99
CA ILE A 16 0.70 2.07 -13.52
C ILE A 16 0.49 1.90 -15.03
N GLN A 17 1.45 1.32 -15.76
CA GLN A 17 1.44 1.19 -17.22
C GLN A 17 1.10 -0.21 -17.74
N GLY A 18 1.11 -1.25 -16.89
CA GLY A 18 0.66 -2.60 -17.27
C GLY A 18 -0.87 -2.71 -17.27
N PRO A 19 -1.44 -3.82 -17.79
CA PRO A 19 -2.86 -4.13 -17.61
C PRO A 19 -3.10 -4.35 -16.11
N SER A 20 -3.30 -3.25 -15.39
CA SER A 20 -3.55 -3.24 -13.97
C SER A 20 -5.04 -3.29 -13.73
N GLY A 21 -5.47 -4.16 -12.86
CA GLY A 21 -6.86 -4.32 -12.51
C GLY A 21 -7.00 -5.42 -11.47
N SER A 22 -8.19 -5.82 -11.21
CA SER A 22 -8.53 -6.99 -10.41
C SER A 22 -10.01 -7.28 -10.62
N ASN A 23 -10.43 -8.51 -10.40
CA ASN A 23 -11.82 -8.90 -10.51
C ASN A 23 -12.30 -9.47 -9.18
N ALA A 24 -13.54 -9.19 -8.83
CA ALA A 24 -14.25 -9.85 -7.75
C ALA A 24 -15.68 -10.14 -8.20
N PHE A 25 -16.13 -11.37 -7.98
CA PHE A 25 -17.48 -11.82 -8.31
C PHE A 25 -18.07 -12.54 -7.10
N ALA A 26 -19.34 -12.32 -6.86
CA ALA A 26 -20.10 -13.06 -5.87
C ALA A 26 -21.33 -13.65 -6.53
N VAL A 27 -21.55 -14.94 -6.33
CA VAL A 27 -22.71 -15.68 -6.83
C VAL A 27 -23.58 -16.07 -5.64
N SER A 28 -24.84 -15.67 -5.68
CA SER A 28 -25.79 -15.94 -4.60
C SER A 28 -26.18 -17.42 -4.53
N PRO A 29 -26.65 -17.93 -3.38
CA PRO A 29 -27.11 -19.29 -3.21
C PRO A 29 -28.21 -19.70 -4.20
N ASN A 30 -29.05 -18.75 -4.63
CA ASN A 30 -30.11 -19.03 -5.59
C ASN A 30 -29.61 -19.34 -7.01
N ALA A 31 -28.36 -18.97 -7.32
CA ALA A 31 -27.77 -19.15 -8.64
C ALA A 31 -26.75 -20.30 -8.72
N THR A 32 -26.39 -20.91 -7.60
CA THR A 32 -25.35 -21.96 -7.54
C THR A 32 -25.91 -23.37 -7.67
N GLY A 33 -27.20 -23.56 -7.54
CA GLY A 33 -27.85 -24.89 -7.64
C GLY A 33 -27.67 -25.79 -6.43
N ASP A 34 -26.65 -25.58 -5.61
CA ASP A 34 -26.39 -26.34 -4.36
C ASP A 34 -26.65 -25.50 -3.09
N GLY A 35 -27.07 -24.25 -3.25
CA GLY A 35 -27.35 -23.33 -2.15
C GLY A 35 -26.11 -22.70 -1.52
N SER A 36 -24.92 -22.90 -2.10
CA SER A 36 -23.68 -22.27 -1.61
C SER A 36 -23.54 -20.82 -2.11
N THR A 37 -22.83 -19.99 -1.37
CA THR A 37 -22.33 -18.70 -1.87
C THR A 37 -20.92 -18.89 -2.41
N VAL A 38 -20.71 -18.54 -3.66
CA VAL A 38 -19.38 -18.58 -4.30
C VAL A 38 -18.83 -17.18 -4.44
N VAL A 39 -17.60 -16.97 -3.99
CA VAL A 39 -16.88 -15.71 -4.17
C VAL A 39 -15.56 -15.98 -4.89
N LEU A 40 -15.34 -15.29 -6.01
CA LEU A 40 -14.07 -15.28 -6.73
C LEU A 40 -13.40 -13.93 -6.51
N ILE A 41 -12.14 -13.96 -6.11
CA ILE A 41 -11.30 -12.78 -5.95
C ILE A 41 -10.03 -13.03 -6.75
N ASN A 42 -9.79 -12.20 -7.75
CA ASN A 42 -8.67 -12.33 -8.68
C ASN A 42 -7.87 -11.01 -8.76
N PRO A 43 -6.90 -10.79 -7.87
CA PRO A 43 -6.00 -9.64 -7.94
C PRO A 43 -4.96 -9.85 -9.05
N HIS A 44 -4.74 -8.83 -9.89
CA HIS A 44 -3.74 -8.85 -10.96
C HIS A 44 -2.38 -8.33 -10.46
N ASN A 45 -1.91 -8.86 -9.36
CA ASN A 45 -0.62 -8.48 -8.79
C ASN A 45 0.51 -9.34 -9.39
N PRO A 46 1.76 -8.84 -9.38
CA PRO A 46 2.91 -9.63 -9.83
C PRO A 46 3.06 -10.92 -9.05
N VAL A 47 3.37 -12.02 -9.73
CA VAL A 47 3.71 -13.30 -9.09
C VAL A 47 5.20 -13.41 -8.74
N ASN A 48 6.04 -12.53 -9.28
CA ASN A 48 7.45 -12.43 -8.90
C ASN A 48 7.59 -11.80 -7.51
N PRO A 49 8.65 -12.10 -6.75
CA PRO A 49 8.87 -11.50 -5.45
C PRO A 49 8.79 -9.97 -5.51
N SER A 50 7.81 -9.41 -4.81
CA SER A 50 7.48 -8.00 -4.79
C SER A 50 6.80 -7.68 -3.45
N PRO A 51 6.89 -6.46 -2.93
CA PRO A 51 6.15 -6.05 -1.72
C PRO A 51 4.62 -6.20 -1.84
N ILE A 52 4.11 -6.31 -3.07
CA ILE A 52 2.68 -6.48 -3.36
C ILE A 52 2.33 -7.87 -3.91
N THR A 53 3.25 -8.83 -3.84
CA THR A 53 2.96 -10.23 -4.11
C THR A 53 2.06 -10.79 -3.00
N TRP A 54 1.06 -11.59 -3.39
CA TRP A 54 0.18 -12.23 -2.42
C TRP A 54 0.84 -13.44 -1.77
N TYR A 55 0.61 -13.57 -0.47
CA TYR A 55 0.91 -14.77 0.30
C TYR A 55 -0.42 -15.30 0.86
N GLU A 56 -0.76 -16.55 0.51
CA GLU A 56 -1.95 -17.19 1.02
C GLU A 56 -1.76 -17.60 2.49
N ALA A 57 -2.75 -17.31 3.32
CA ALA A 57 -2.72 -17.63 4.74
C ALA A 57 -4.11 -17.94 5.31
N GLY A 58 -4.14 -18.89 6.23
CA GLY A 58 -5.25 -19.10 7.14
C GLY A 58 -4.90 -18.60 8.52
N VAL A 59 -5.78 -17.82 9.13
CA VAL A 59 -5.58 -17.25 10.47
C VAL A 59 -6.72 -17.72 11.38
N GLN A 60 -6.36 -18.28 12.52
CA GLN A 60 -7.30 -18.61 13.58
C GLN A 60 -6.84 -17.99 14.89
N SER A 61 -7.72 -17.27 15.56
CA SER A 61 -7.44 -16.61 16.83
C SER A 61 -8.21 -17.22 17.99
N ARG A 62 -7.60 -17.21 19.18
CA ARG A 62 -8.28 -17.56 20.44
C ARG A 62 -9.41 -16.58 20.80
N GLU A 63 -9.47 -15.41 20.17
CA GLU A 63 -10.59 -14.46 20.27
C GLU A 63 -11.85 -14.94 19.54
N GLY A 64 -11.80 -16.12 18.90
CA GLY A 64 -12.95 -16.77 18.27
C GLY A 64 -13.26 -16.27 16.86
N TRP A 65 -12.25 -15.81 16.11
CA TRP A 65 -12.41 -15.52 14.69
C TRP A 65 -11.46 -16.36 13.83
N VAL A 66 -11.93 -16.66 12.63
CA VAL A 66 -11.21 -17.43 11.60
C VAL A 66 -11.34 -16.68 10.27
N ALA A 67 -10.25 -16.59 9.54
CA ALA A 67 -10.24 -16.02 8.19
C ALA A 67 -9.21 -16.72 7.30
N HIS A 68 -9.49 -16.81 6.01
CA HIS A 68 -8.58 -17.32 4.98
C HIS A 68 -8.45 -16.30 3.86
N GLY A 69 -7.28 -16.21 3.23
CA GLY A 69 -7.10 -15.32 2.10
C GLY A 69 -5.67 -14.92 1.85
N GLY A 70 -5.48 -13.71 1.28
CA GLY A 70 -4.18 -13.18 0.92
C GLY A 70 -3.75 -12.02 1.81
N LEU A 71 -2.49 -12.06 2.20
CA LEU A 71 -1.80 -10.96 2.87
C LEU A 71 -0.62 -10.49 2.03
N PHE A 72 -0.16 -9.28 2.28
CA PHE A 72 1.12 -8.80 1.76
C PHE A 72 2.27 -9.25 2.65
N PRO A 73 3.43 -9.62 2.09
CA PRO A 73 4.60 -10.00 2.88
C PRO A 73 4.94 -8.94 3.93
N GLY A 74 5.10 -9.39 5.18
CA GLY A 74 5.38 -8.51 6.31
C GLY A 74 4.15 -7.93 7.02
N THR A 75 2.93 -8.24 6.56
CA THR A 75 1.70 -7.91 7.28
C THR A 75 1.17 -9.14 8.03
N ALA A 76 0.40 -8.90 9.10
CA ALA A 76 -0.25 -9.97 9.89
C ALA A 76 -1.77 -10.01 9.67
N THR A 77 -2.30 -9.25 8.71
CA THR A 77 -3.72 -9.13 8.42
C THR A 77 -4.00 -9.48 6.97
N LEU A 78 -5.11 -10.18 6.74
CA LEU A 78 -5.54 -10.51 5.39
C LEU A 78 -6.12 -9.26 4.72
N ALA A 79 -5.50 -8.83 3.62
CA ALA A 79 -5.97 -7.71 2.83
C ALA A 79 -7.16 -8.11 1.94
N LEU A 80 -7.22 -9.35 1.51
CA LEU A 80 -8.38 -9.96 0.86
C LEU A 80 -8.67 -11.31 1.50
N GLY A 81 -9.93 -11.73 1.51
CA GLY A 81 -10.22 -13.01 2.15
C GLY A 81 -11.68 -13.31 2.40
N VAL A 82 -11.87 -14.36 3.17
CA VAL A 82 -13.16 -14.89 3.56
C VAL A 82 -13.16 -15.25 5.04
N THR A 83 -14.28 -15.00 5.70
CA THR A 83 -14.64 -15.52 7.01
C THR A 83 -15.88 -16.42 6.85
N PRO A 84 -16.36 -17.09 7.89
CA PRO A 84 -17.61 -17.84 7.79
C PRO A 84 -18.84 -17.03 7.36
N THR A 85 -18.80 -15.70 7.48
CA THR A 85 -19.97 -14.84 7.25
C THR A 85 -19.75 -13.75 6.22
N THR A 86 -18.53 -13.45 5.86
CA THR A 86 -18.20 -12.34 4.95
C THR A 86 -17.04 -12.71 4.05
N ALA A 87 -17.00 -12.10 2.86
CA ALA A 87 -15.85 -12.16 1.96
C ALA A 87 -15.57 -10.77 1.40
N TRP A 88 -14.31 -10.49 1.12
CA TRP A 88 -13.90 -9.20 0.55
C TRP A 88 -12.70 -9.35 -0.37
N GLY A 89 -12.66 -8.50 -1.37
CA GLY A 89 -11.54 -8.32 -2.27
C GLY A 89 -11.37 -6.85 -2.62
N HIS A 90 -10.18 -6.48 -3.00
CA HIS A 90 -9.89 -5.14 -3.49
C HIS A 90 -9.64 -5.18 -4.98
N THR A 91 -10.24 -4.22 -5.68
CA THR A 91 -9.96 -3.97 -7.09
C THR A 91 -9.27 -2.61 -7.22
N LEU A 92 -8.60 -2.39 -8.35
CA LEU A 92 -8.00 -1.11 -8.62
C LEU A 92 -9.09 -0.06 -8.84
N ASN A 93 -8.98 1.05 -8.13
CA ASN A 93 -9.82 2.21 -8.32
C ASN A 93 -9.04 3.28 -9.09
N PHE A 94 -9.66 3.91 -10.09
CA PHE A 94 -9.03 4.84 -11.03
C PHE A 94 -9.14 6.35 -10.71
N PRO A 95 -9.71 6.83 -9.59
CA PRO A 95 -9.62 8.25 -9.28
C PRO A 95 -8.16 8.68 -9.10
N ARG A 96 -7.88 9.93 -9.38
CA ARG A 96 -6.56 10.50 -9.14
C ARG A 96 -6.21 10.40 -7.65
N ARG A 97 -5.29 9.50 -7.30
CA ARG A 97 -4.89 9.23 -5.91
C ARG A 97 -3.53 9.80 -5.54
N THR A 98 -2.75 10.17 -6.54
CA THR A 98 -1.41 10.72 -6.33
C THR A 98 -1.21 11.92 -7.22
N ASP A 99 -0.81 13.02 -6.62
CA ASP A 99 -0.36 14.20 -7.32
C ASP A 99 1.15 14.36 -7.16
N VAL A 100 1.79 14.83 -8.21
CA VAL A 100 3.22 15.15 -8.22
C VAL A 100 3.38 16.64 -8.45
N TYR A 101 3.99 17.32 -7.51
CA TYR A 101 4.26 18.75 -7.57
C TYR A 101 5.73 19.00 -7.83
N ARG A 102 6.06 19.66 -8.94
CA ARG A 102 7.41 20.21 -9.12
C ARG A 102 7.58 21.40 -8.20
N LEU A 103 8.64 21.38 -7.41
CA LEU A 103 8.95 22.45 -6.46
C LEU A 103 10.04 23.35 -7.02
N GLU A 104 9.88 24.65 -6.85
CA GLU A 104 10.96 25.60 -6.94
C GLU A 104 11.70 25.59 -5.60
N VAL A 105 13.01 25.36 -5.63
CA VAL A 105 13.82 25.12 -4.42
C VAL A 105 15.01 26.05 -4.40
N ASP A 106 15.26 26.66 -3.25
CA ASP A 106 16.47 27.42 -2.92
C ASP A 106 17.08 26.85 -1.63
N GLY A 107 18.13 26.05 -1.78
CA GLY A 107 18.78 25.37 -0.66
C GLY A 107 17.82 24.46 0.11
N ASP A 108 17.50 24.86 1.32
CA ASP A 108 16.62 24.13 2.24
C ASP A 108 15.17 24.64 2.27
N ARG A 109 14.81 25.50 1.33
CA ARG A 109 13.48 26.11 1.21
C ARG A 109 12.84 25.78 -0.13
N TYR A 110 11.52 25.81 -0.17
CA TYR A 110 10.73 25.69 -1.39
C TYR A 110 9.70 26.82 -1.47
N LEU A 111 9.38 27.23 -2.69
CA LEU A 111 8.37 28.26 -2.94
C LEU A 111 6.97 27.66 -2.85
N TYR A 112 6.11 28.27 -2.07
CA TYR A 112 4.70 27.89 -1.96
C TYR A 112 3.85 29.15 -1.73
N ASP A 113 2.88 29.37 -2.62
CA ASP A 113 1.95 30.50 -2.54
C ASP A 113 2.66 31.85 -2.37
N GLY A 114 3.67 32.07 -3.22
CA GLY A 114 4.48 33.30 -3.23
C GLY A 114 5.44 33.47 -2.05
N ALA A 115 5.54 32.51 -1.14
CA ALA A 115 6.42 32.59 0.03
C ALA A 115 7.39 31.40 0.11
N TRP A 116 8.64 31.68 0.52
CA TRP A 116 9.64 30.65 0.78
C TRP A 116 9.35 29.94 2.11
N ARG A 117 9.26 28.61 2.09
CA ARG A 117 9.03 27.77 3.27
C ARG A 117 10.16 26.77 3.45
N GLU A 118 10.56 26.51 4.67
CA GLU A 118 11.55 25.49 4.98
C GLU A 118 10.97 24.08 4.83
N PHE A 119 11.80 23.14 4.35
CA PHE A 119 11.47 21.73 4.37
C PHE A 119 11.46 21.21 5.82
N LEU A 120 10.46 20.41 6.16
CA LEU A 120 10.58 19.52 7.31
C LEU A 120 11.63 18.46 6.98
N LYS A 121 12.68 18.35 7.82
CA LYS A 121 13.79 17.43 7.59
C LYS A 121 13.83 16.37 8.68
N LYS A 122 14.12 15.13 8.25
CA LYS A 122 14.38 14.02 9.17
C LYS A 122 15.63 13.28 8.73
N ARG A 123 16.63 13.23 9.60
CA ARG A 123 17.82 12.41 9.38
C ARG A 123 17.52 10.95 9.73
N VAL A 124 17.80 10.05 8.80
CA VAL A 124 17.65 8.60 8.96
C VAL A 124 18.96 7.91 8.61
N TRP A 125 19.19 6.75 9.21
CA TRP A 125 20.33 5.89 8.93
C TRP A 125 19.84 4.70 8.12
N LEU A 126 20.30 4.61 6.88
CA LEU A 126 20.02 3.46 6.03
C LEU A 126 21.12 2.42 6.26
N LYS A 127 20.71 1.18 6.48
CA LYS A 127 21.64 0.07 6.59
C LYS A 127 21.86 -0.54 5.22
N LEU A 128 23.05 -0.34 4.63
CA LEU A 128 23.44 -0.95 3.36
C LEU A 128 24.15 -2.26 3.62
N GLY A 129 23.55 -3.37 3.19
CA GLY A 129 24.20 -4.68 3.20
C GLY A 129 25.15 -4.81 2.01
N LEU A 130 26.41 -5.14 2.27
CA LEU A 130 27.43 -5.44 1.27
C LEU A 130 27.74 -6.92 1.29
N LEU A 131 28.21 -7.48 0.15
CA LEU A 131 28.58 -8.89 -0.01
C LEU A 131 27.49 -9.86 0.50
N GLY A 132 26.27 -9.70 0.01
CA GLY A 132 25.15 -10.56 0.41
C GLY A 132 24.68 -10.31 1.86
N GLY A 133 24.93 -9.12 2.42
CA GLY A 133 24.55 -8.78 3.79
C GLY A 133 25.59 -9.13 4.86
N ARG A 134 26.75 -9.62 4.43
CA ARG A 134 27.84 -10.01 5.35
C ARG A 134 28.43 -8.82 6.12
N PHE A 135 28.37 -7.63 5.53
CA PHE A 135 28.73 -6.36 6.14
C PHE A 135 27.58 -5.38 6.03
N VAL A 136 27.33 -4.64 7.10
CA VAL A 136 26.28 -3.62 7.12
C VAL A 136 26.92 -2.26 7.39
N VAL A 137 26.78 -1.35 6.42
CA VAL A 137 27.29 0.03 6.51
C VAL A 137 26.12 0.98 6.74
N PRO A 138 26.11 1.75 7.83
CA PRO A 138 25.12 2.78 8.06
C PRO A 138 25.42 4.02 7.21
N ILE A 139 24.48 4.41 6.36
CA ILE A 139 24.58 5.60 5.52
C ILE A 139 23.54 6.63 5.99
N PRO A 140 23.97 7.85 6.40
CA PRO A 140 23.01 8.89 6.77
C PRO A 140 22.30 9.43 5.54
N ARG A 141 21.00 9.67 5.66
CA ARG A 141 20.18 10.35 4.65
C ARG A 141 19.28 11.37 5.32
N THR A 142 19.17 12.54 4.72
CA THR A 142 18.20 13.53 5.11
C THR A 142 16.99 13.42 4.19
N LEU A 143 15.87 13.05 4.76
CA LEU A 143 14.59 13.05 4.10
C LEU A 143 13.98 14.45 4.26
N ARG A 144 13.33 14.94 3.20
CA ARG A 144 12.68 16.26 3.16
C ARG A 144 11.18 16.08 2.89
N TRP A 145 10.37 16.90 3.54
CA TRP A 145 8.93 17.00 3.29
C TRP A 145 8.56 18.46 3.04
N SER A 146 7.72 18.64 2.04
CA SER A 146 6.99 19.90 1.82
C SER A 146 5.57 19.77 2.40
N ILE A 147 4.77 20.83 2.25
CA ILE A 147 3.34 20.81 2.57
C ILE A 147 2.58 19.76 1.74
N HIS A 148 3.06 19.42 0.55
CA HIS A 148 2.44 18.44 -0.31
C HIS A 148 2.77 17.00 0.10
N GLY A 149 3.94 16.76 0.70
CA GLY A 149 4.39 15.44 1.12
C GLY A 149 5.90 15.26 0.97
N PRO A 150 6.39 13.99 0.96
CA PRO A 150 7.81 13.69 0.82
C PRO A 150 8.36 14.21 -0.51
N VAL A 151 9.61 14.66 -0.46
CA VAL A 151 10.30 15.27 -1.60
C VAL A 151 11.40 14.34 -2.10
N VAL A 152 11.40 14.11 -3.40
CA VAL A 152 12.41 13.34 -4.12
C VAL A 152 13.06 14.21 -5.19
N THR A 153 14.30 13.89 -5.53
CA THR A 153 14.98 14.54 -6.67
C THR A 153 14.82 13.62 -7.88
N GLY A 154 14.26 14.15 -8.95
CA GLY A 154 14.12 13.46 -10.23
C GLY A 154 15.44 13.22 -10.94
N LYS A 155 15.42 12.43 -12.02
CA LYS A 155 16.60 12.20 -12.88
C LYS A 155 17.08 13.50 -13.59
N ASP A 156 16.17 14.42 -13.76
CA ASP A 156 16.40 15.79 -14.30
C ASP A 156 17.03 16.78 -13.30
N GLY A 157 17.29 16.32 -12.07
CA GLY A 157 17.83 17.14 -10.99
C GLY A 157 16.79 18.02 -10.28
N LEU A 158 15.53 18.01 -10.72
CA LEU A 158 14.48 18.84 -10.14
C LEU A 158 13.86 18.17 -8.89
N ALA A 159 13.31 18.99 -8.01
CA ALA A 159 12.64 18.52 -6.80
C ALA A 159 11.15 18.29 -7.05
N TYR A 160 10.66 17.14 -6.64
CA TYR A 160 9.26 16.75 -6.77
C TYR A 160 8.69 16.32 -5.42
N ALA A 161 7.54 16.85 -5.05
CA ALA A 161 6.80 16.41 -3.90
C ALA A 161 5.67 15.47 -4.31
N LEU A 162 5.50 14.39 -3.56
CA LEU A 162 4.43 13.42 -3.77
C LEU A 162 3.31 13.68 -2.76
N ARG A 163 2.08 13.82 -3.26
CA ARG A 163 0.89 13.91 -2.41
C ARG A 163 0.02 12.69 -2.66
N ALA A 164 -0.11 11.86 -1.64
CA ALA A 164 -1.04 10.73 -1.67
C ALA A 164 -1.67 10.57 -0.28
N PRO A 165 -2.97 10.24 -0.16
CA PRO A 165 -3.63 10.03 1.13
C PRO A 165 -2.89 9.02 2.01
N ALA A 166 -2.49 7.88 1.44
CA ALA A 166 -1.79 6.80 2.14
C ALA A 166 -0.44 7.20 2.77
N LEU A 167 0.17 8.33 2.37
CA LEU A 167 1.42 8.81 2.96
C LEU A 167 1.24 9.44 4.34
N ARG A 168 0.00 9.72 4.74
CA ARG A 168 -0.36 10.33 6.04
C ARG A 168 -1.21 9.41 6.90
N ASP A 169 -1.66 8.30 6.35
CA ASP A 169 -2.53 7.35 7.02
C ASP A 169 -1.95 5.94 6.93
N ALA A 170 -1.67 5.36 8.09
CA ALA A 170 -1.23 3.97 8.25
C ALA A 170 -2.37 3.06 8.75
N GLY A 171 -3.62 3.50 8.68
CA GLY A 171 -4.80 2.82 9.23
C GLY A 171 -5.18 1.53 8.51
N ALA A 172 -4.78 1.33 7.25
CA ALA A 172 -5.19 0.19 6.45
C ALA A 172 -4.97 -1.20 7.13
N PRO A 173 -3.83 -1.51 7.77
CA PRO A 173 -3.69 -2.78 8.50
C PRO A 173 -4.68 -2.94 9.64
N GLY A 174 -4.99 -1.87 10.37
CA GLY A 174 -6.00 -1.86 11.43
C GLY A 174 -7.41 -2.09 10.88
N GLN A 175 -7.73 -1.46 9.76
CA GLN A 175 -9.00 -1.67 9.06
C GLN A 175 -9.13 -3.12 8.58
N TRP A 176 -8.11 -3.69 7.94
CA TRP A 176 -8.11 -5.09 7.53
C TRP A 176 -8.28 -6.02 8.73
N LEU A 177 -7.61 -5.76 9.85
CA LEU A 177 -7.81 -6.55 11.06
C LEU A 177 -9.26 -6.48 11.56
N ALA A 178 -9.89 -5.32 11.54
CA ALA A 178 -11.30 -5.17 11.89
C ALA A 178 -12.22 -5.93 10.93
N MET A 179 -11.91 -5.92 9.61
CA MET A 179 -12.61 -6.72 8.61
C MET A 179 -12.44 -8.24 8.85
N ASN A 180 -11.21 -8.69 9.15
CA ASN A 180 -10.91 -10.10 9.47
C ASN A 180 -11.69 -10.59 10.70
N LYS A 181 -11.93 -9.71 11.66
CA LYS A 181 -12.67 -10.02 12.91
C LYS A 181 -14.18 -9.86 12.79
N ALA A 182 -14.70 -9.37 11.67
CA ALA A 182 -16.13 -9.14 11.49
C ALA A 182 -16.90 -10.47 11.50
N ARG A 183 -18.00 -10.49 12.26
CA ARG A 183 -18.84 -11.69 12.46
C ARG A 183 -20.16 -11.63 11.69
N ASP A 184 -20.49 -10.46 11.15
CA ASP A 184 -21.69 -10.19 10.39
C ASP A 184 -21.49 -9.01 9.45
N PHE A 185 -22.44 -8.78 8.55
CA PHE A 185 -22.36 -7.69 7.58
C PHE A 185 -22.33 -6.29 8.24
N ALA A 186 -23.02 -6.12 9.37
CA ALA A 186 -23.06 -4.82 10.05
C ALA A 186 -21.70 -4.45 10.65
N THR A 187 -21.02 -5.42 11.28
CA THR A 187 -19.66 -5.21 11.82
C THR A 187 -18.63 -5.06 10.70
N PHE A 188 -18.77 -5.81 9.61
CA PHE A 188 -17.93 -5.66 8.43
C PHE A 188 -18.07 -4.28 7.80
N ARG A 189 -19.31 -3.82 7.59
CA ARG A 189 -19.59 -2.48 7.06
C ARG A 189 -18.98 -1.38 7.93
N ARG A 190 -19.08 -1.49 9.26
CA ARG A 190 -18.42 -0.52 10.17
C ARG A 190 -16.91 -0.53 10.01
N ALA A 191 -16.29 -1.71 9.89
CA ALA A 191 -14.85 -1.83 9.67
C ALA A 191 -14.41 -1.13 8.36
N VAL A 192 -15.16 -1.34 7.27
CA VAL A 192 -14.86 -0.70 5.97
C VAL A 192 -15.07 0.82 6.02
N SER A 193 -16.05 1.30 6.78
CA SER A 193 -16.37 2.74 6.89
C SER A 193 -15.50 3.48 7.91
N GLY A 194 -14.64 2.79 8.64
CA GLY A 194 -13.84 3.37 9.74
C GLY A 194 -12.54 4.05 9.31
N ASN A 195 -12.28 4.16 8.01
CA ASN A 195 -11.07 4.78 7.46
C ASN A 195 -11.42 5.83 6.42
#